data_d9a9c6fa085365c96fb0cc791e549413
#
_entry.id   d9a9c6fa085365c96fb0cc791e549413
#
_cell.length_a   1.000
_cell.length_b   1.000
_cell.length_c   1.000
_cell.angle_alpha   90.00
_cell.angle_beta   90.00
_cell.angle_gamma   90.00
#
_symmetry.space_group_name_H-M   'P 1'
#
loop_
_entity.id
_entity.type
_entity.pdbx_description
1 polymer ?
#
loop_
_entity_poly.entity_id
_entity_poly.type
_entity_poly.pdbx_seq_one_letter_code
_entity_poly.pdbx_strand_id
1 'polypeptide(L)'
;MYLSDYHTHCSLSFDSKTPVEDMVRAGIAQGLQEMCLTDHVDLFRPRETAHWEHDFSNREEAFARADQAADGKIIVRRGIELGEAMRDFAYADELLSRLPELDFVIGSQHQLSEKYDWNDLYFMPEATEQEAREQIADYLTLVLETAKWGKFSVLVHCLLDGGIFRW
;
A
#
# COMPACT_ATOMS: atom_id res chain seq x y z
N MET A 1 4.85 25.86 7.90
CA MET A 1 5.22 24.43 8.08
C MET A 1 4.94 23.76 6.77
N TYR A 2 5.86 22.94 6.22
CA TYR A 2 5.60 22.15 5.02
C TYR A 2 4.84 20.88 5.45
N LEU A 3 3.63 20.70 4.92
CA LEU A 3 2.80 19.53 5.21
C LEU A 3 2.72 18.67 3.95
N SER A 4 2.96 17.38 4.09
CA SER A 4 2.84 16.40 3.01
C SER A 4 2.17 15.13 3.51
N ASP A 5 1.48 14.43 2.60
CA ASP A 5 0.90 13.12 2.85
C ASP A 5 1.32 12.17 1.72
N TYR A 6 1.97 11.07 2.07
CA TYR A 6 2.53 10.09 1.13
C TYR A 6 1.90 8.71 1.28
N HIS A 7 0.74 8.62 1.96
CA HIS A 7 -0.04 7.39 2.05
C HIS A 7 -1.53 7.70 1.85
N THR A 8 -1.92 7.81 0.59
CA THR A 8 -3.31 8.15 0.21
C THR A 8 -3.82 7.22 -0.87
N HIS A 9 -5.08 6.81 -0.74
CA HIS A 9 -5.76 5.92 -1.67
C HIS A 9 -6.95 6.60 -2.31
N CYS A 10 -7.09 6.46 -3.61
CA CYS A 10 -8.21 6.97 -4.40
C CYS A 10 -8.94 5.83 -5.12
N SER A 11 -9.80 6.15 -6.07
CA SER A 11 -10.57 5.15 -6.82
C SER A 11 -9.75 4.24 -7.74
N LEU A 12 -8.42 4.38 -7.76
CA LEU A 12 -7.50 3.42 -8.39
C LEU A 12 -7.21 2.22 -7.48
N SER A 13 -7.57 2.32 -6.21
CA SER A 13 -7.37 1.29 -5.18
C SER A 13 -8.68 0.54 -4.91
N PHE A 14 -8.60 -0.74 -4.57
CA PHE A 14 -9.79 -1.56 -4.29
C PHE A 14 -10.53 -1.14 -3.02
N ASP A 15 -9.85 -0.48 -2.09
CA ASP A 15 -10.35 -0.08 -0.78
C ASP A 15 -10.91 1.35 -0.75
N SER A 16 -10.76 2.13 -1.82
CA SER A 16 -11.26 3.51 -1.90
C SER A 16 -12.22 3.70 -3.09
N LYS A 17 -13.21 4.58 -2.90
CA LYS A 17 -14.15 5.02 -3.95
C LYS A 17 -14.00 6.51 -4.25
N THR A 18 -13.10 7.20 -3.58
CA THR A 18 -12.90 8.64 -3.74
C THR A 18 -12.27 8.93 -5.10
N PRO A 19 -12.91 9.71 -5.98
CA PRO A 19 -12.28 10.14 -7.22
C PRO A 19 -10.93 10.82 -6.96
N VAL A 20 -9.96 10.60 -7.84
CA VAL A 20 -8.61 11.13 -7.68
C VAL A 20 -8.57 12.65 -7.53
N GLU A 21 -9.41 13.35 -8.30
CA GLU A 21 -9.55 14.80 -8.24
C GLU A 21 -10.13 15.31 -6.90
N ASP A 22 -11.00 14.51 -6.26
CA ASP A 22 -11.57 14.86 -4.96
C ASP A 22 -10.56 14.61 -3.84
N MET A 23 -9.70 13.57 -3.96
CA MET A 23 -8.58 13.35 -3.06
C MET A 23 -7.61 14.54 -3.10
N VAL A 24 -7.26 15.04 -4.29
CA VAL A 24 -6.39 16.22 -4.46
C VAL A 24 -7.02 17.46 -3.86
N ARG A 25 -8.32 17.71 -4.11
CA ARG A 25 -9.05 18.84 -3.52
C ARG A 25 -9.09 18.77 -1.99
N ALA A 26 -9.24 17.57 -1.43
CA ALA A 26 -9.18 17.36 0.02
C ALA A 26 -7.79 17.71 0.57
N GLY A 27 -6.71 17.28 -0.07
CA GLY A 27 -5.34 17.65 0.29
C GLY A 27 -5.13 19.16 0.30
N ILE A 28 -5.58 19.86 -0.74
CA ILE A 28 -5.54 21.34 -0.80
C ILE A 28 -6.32 21.96 0.36
N ALA A 29 -7.53 21.47 0.63
CA ALA A 29 -8.37 21.98 1.71
C ALA A 29 -7.75 21.76 3.11
N GLN A 30 -6.97 20.71 3.30
CA GLN A 30 -6.21 20.44 4.53
C GLN A 30 -4.88 21.23 4.61
N GLY A 31 -4.53 21.98 3.57
CA GLY A 31 -3.31 22.79 3.53
C GLY A 31 -2.05 22.00 3.23
N LEU A 32 -2.15 20.83 2.61
CA LEU A 32 -0.99 20.11 2.11
C LEU A 32 -0.32 20.90 0.98
N GLN A 33 1.02 20.89 0.98
CA GLN A 33 1.83 21.43 -0.11
C GLN A 33 2.23 20.33 -1.10
N GLU A 34 2.20 19.08 -0.65
CA GLU A 34 2.56 17.92 -1.46
C GLU A 34 1.78 16.68 -1.00
N MET A 35 1.38 15.84 -1.95
CA MET A 35 0.78 14.54 -1.66
C MET A 35 1.24 13.50 -2.68
N CYS A 36 1.27 12.24 -2.28
CA CYS A 36 1.54 11.12 -3.16
C CYS A 36 0.32 10.21 -3.21
N LEU A 37 -0.15 9.89 -4.41
CA LEU A 37 -1.19 8.89 -4.62
C LEU A 37 -0.54 7.51 -4.61
N THR A 38 -0.82 6.74 -3.58
CA THR A 38 -0.17 5.45 -3.29
C THR A 38 -1.19 4.32 -3.22
N ASP A 39 -2.02 4.24 -4.25
CA ASP A 39 -3.05 3.21 -4.36
C ASP A 39 -2.45 1.79 -4.30
N HIS A 40 -3.18 0.85 -3.71
CA HIS A 40 -2.76 -0.53 -3.56
C HIS A 40 -2.40 -1.23 -4.87
N VAL A 41 -1.29 -1.94 -4.82
CA VAL A 41 -0.84 -2.90 -5.83
C VAL A 41 -0.37 -4.15 -5.09
N ASP A 42 -1.31 -4.88 -4.50
CA ASP A 42 -1.02 -6.10 -3.77
C ASP A 42 -0.74 -7.25 -4.75
N LEU A 43 0.38 -7.96 -4.57
CA LEU A 43 0.75 -9.03 -5.48
C LEU A 43 -0.16 -10.26 -5.38
N PHE A 44 -0.80 -10.43 -4.23
CA PHE A 44 -1.67 -11.56 -3.95
C PHE A 44 -2.89 -11.14 -3.13
N ARG A 45 -4.03 -11.73 -3.43
CA ARG A 45 -5.17 -11.63 -2.51
C ARG A 45 -4.98 -12.54 -1.31
N PRO A 46 -5.60 -12.22 -0.18
CA PRO A 46 -5.60 -13.12 0.97
C PRO A 46 -6.09 -14.53 0.59
N ARG A 47 -5.37 -15.55 1.05
CA ARG A 47 -5.64 -16.98 0.81
C ARG A 47 -5.52 -17.46 -0.63
N GLU A 48 -5.13 -16.60 -1.55
CA GLU A 48 -4.90 -16.98 -2.96
C GLU A 48 -3.40 -17.21 -3.21
N THR A 49 -3.08 -18.13 -4.11
CA THR A 49 -1.69 -18.44 -4.53
C THR A 49 -1.37 -17.90 -5.92
N ALA A 50 -2.37 -17.46 -6.67
CA ALA A 50 -2.18 -16.81 -7.96
C ALA A 50 -1.87 -15.33 -7.75
N HIS A 51 -1.04 -14.76 -8.63
CA HIS A 51 -0.81 -13.33 -8.66
C HIS A 51 -2.11 -12.57 -8.91
N TRP A 52 -2.27 -11.44 -8.23
CA TRP A 52 -3.38 -10.54 -8.49
C TRP A 52 -3.03 -9.62 -9.66
N GLU A 53 -3.71 -9.82 -10.77
CA GLU A 53 -3.53 -8.98 -11.96
C GLU A 53 -4.16 -7.61 -11.75
N HIS A 54 -3.39 -6.56 -12.01
CA HIS A 54 -3.83 -5.17 -11.92
C HIS A 54 -3.95 -4.55 -13.31
N ASP A 55 -5.05 -3.81 -13.53
CA ASP A 55 -5.23 -3.00 -14.73
C ASP A 55 -4.70 -1.58 -14.49
N PHE A 56 -3.60 -1.25 -15.14
CA PHE A 56 -2.98 0.07 -15.08
C PHE A 56 -3.39 1.00 -16.22
N SER A 57 -4.29 0.58 -17.11
CA SER A 57 -4.64 1.31 -18.33
C SER A 57 -5.23 2.71 -18.08
N ASN A 58 -5.90 2.91 -16.93
CA ASN A 58 -6.56 4.15 -16.55
C ASN A 58 -5.68 5.08 -15.66
N ARG A 59 -4.47 4.65 -15.26
CA ARG A 59 -3.64 5.41 -14.31
C ARG A 59 -3.19 6.75 -14.89
N GLU A 60 -2.70 6.77 -16.13
CA GLU A 60 -2.22 8.01 -16.76
C GLU A 60 -3.34 9.05 -16.89
N GLU A 61 -4.55 8.62 -17.26
CA GLU A 61 -5.70 9.51 -17.30
C GLU A 61 -6.09 10.02 -15.91
N ALA A 62 -6.04 9.15 -14.89
CA ALA A 62 -6.31 9.55 -13.51
C ALA A 62 -5.27 10.57 -13.00
N PHE A 63 -3.99 10.38 -13.28
CA PHE A 63 -2.96 11.35 -12.92
C PHE A 63 -3.12 12.67 -13.66
N ALA A 64 -3.53 12.66 -14.93
CA ALA A 64 -3.84 13.90 -15.66
C ALA A 64 -5.00 14.67 -14.99
N ARG A 65 -6.05 13.98 -14.50
CA ARG A 65 -7.12 14.60 -13.72
C ARG A 65 -6.64 15.12 -12.36
N ALA A 66 -5.73 14.40 -11.71
CA ALA A 66 -5.11 14.86 -10.46
C ALA A 66 -4.32 16.15 -10.66
N ASP A 67 -3.47 16.21 -11.69
CA ASP A 67 -2.67 17.38 -12.03
C ASP A 67 -3.57 18.58 -12.38
N GLN A 68 -4.67 18.36 -13.11
CA GLN A 68 -5.65 19.39 -13.39
C GLN A 68 -6.34 19.90 -12.13
N ALA A 69 -6.70 19.01 -11.20
CA ALA A 69 -7.31 19.38 -9.92
C ALA A 69 -6.33 20.11 -9.00
N ALA A 70 -5.05 19.77 -9.07
CA ALA A 70 -3.99 20.43 -8.31
C ALA A 70 -3.84 21.91 -8.69
N ASP A 71 -3.98 22.26 -9.98
CA ASP A 71 -3.98 23.65 -10.49
C ASP A 71 -2.80 24.48 -9.93
N GLY A 72 -1.64 23.85 -9.75
CA GLY A 72 -0.45 24.46 -9.17
C GLY A 72 -0.51 24.80 -7.68
N LYS A 73 -1.58 24.40 -6.97
CA LYS A 73 -1.79 24.68 -5.54
C LYS A 73 -1.16 23.64 -4.63
N ILE A 74 -0.93 22.43 -5.14
CA ILE A 74 -0.32 21.31 -4.45
C ILE A 74 0.54 20.53 -5.45
N ILE A 75 1.62 19.92 -4.97
CA ILE A 75 2.42 18.98 -5.79
C ILE A 75 1.78 17.59 -5.63
N VAL A 76 1.43 16.95 -6.74
CA VAL A 76 0.93 15.57 -6.75
C VAL A 76 2.03 14.65 -7.26
N ARG A 77 2.41 13.67 -6.43
CA ARG A 77 3.40 12.63 -6.73
C ARG A 77 2.71 11.35 -7.14
N ARG A 78 3.42 10.56 -7.96
CA ARG A 78 2.98 9.28 -8.49
C ARG A 78 3.62 8.16 -7.70
N GLY A 79 2.83 7.42 -6.94
CA GLY A 79 3.31 6.31 -6.13
C GLY A 79 2.41 5.08 -6.20
N ILE A 80 2.83 4.06 -5.48
CA ILE A 80 2.03 2.85 -5.21
C ILE A 80 2.27 2.40 -3.77
N GLU A 81 1.31 1.69 -3.21
CA GLU A 81 1.52 0.80 -2.07
C GLU A 81 1.63 -0.64 -2.59
N LEU A 82 2.85 -1.17 -2.58
CA LEU A 82 3.17 -2.51 -3.05
C LEU A 82 3.05 -3.51 -1.90
N GLY A 83 1.96 -4.28 -1.90
CA GLY A 83 1.69 -5.29 -0.88
C GLY A 83 2.24 -6.67 -1.23
N GLU A 84 2.63 -7.44 -0.21
CA GLU A 84 2.99 -8.85 -0.27
C GLU A 84 4.17 -9.20 -1.18
N ALA A 85 5.11 -8.27 -1.41
CA ALA A 85 6.27 -8.50 -2.28
C ALA A 85 7.11 -9.71 -1.83
N MET A 86 7.14 -10.02 -0.53
CA MET A 86 7.92 -11.13 0.03
C MET A 86 7.43 -12.50 -0.42
N ARG A 87 6.22 -12.62 -0.95
CA ARG A 87 5.70 -13.89 -1.47
C ARG A 87 6.30 -14.25 -2.84
N ASP A 88 6.70 -13.24 -3.64
CA ASP A 88 7.40 -13.42 -4.91
C ASP A 88 8.19 -12.16 -5.28
N PHE A 89 9.40 -12.03 -4.79
CA PHE A 89 10.27 -10.89 -5.11
C PHE A 89 10.61 -10.78 -6.61
N ALA A 90 10.67 -11.90 -7.32
CA ALA A 90 10.99 -11.86 -8.75
C ALA A 90 9.83 -11.25 -9.54
N TYR A 91 8.60 -11.59 -9.19
CA TYR A 91 7.41 -10.97 -9.77
C TYR A 91 7.26 -9.51 -9.36
N ALA A 92 7.56 -9.16 -8.10
CA ALA A 92 7.59 -7.77 -7.65
C ALA A 92 8.58 -6.92 -8.47
N ASP A 93 9.78 -7.45 -8.71
CA ASP A 93 10.80 -6.81 -9.54
C ASP A 93 10.33 -6.61 -11.00
N GLU A 94 9.73 -7.63 -11.58
CA GLU A 94 9.17 -7.56 -12.93
C GLU A 94 8.05 -6.52 -13.00
N LEU A 95 7.11 -6.53 -12.04
CA LEU A 95 6.02 -5.57 -11.98
C LEU A 95 6.52 -4.14 -11.90
N LEU A 96 7.43 -3.84 -10.98
CA LEU A 96 8.03 -2.51 -10.84
C LEU A 96 8.74 -2.05 -12.13
N SER A 97 9.37 -2.97 -12.86
CA SER A 97 10.05 -2.64 -14.13
C SER A 97 9.10 -2.29 -15.27
N ARG A 98 7.83 -2.73 -15.19
CA ARG A 98 6.80 -2.47 -16.21
C ARG A 98 5.99 -1.20 -15.93
N LEU A 99 6.01 -0.71 -14.69
CA LEU A 99 5.31 0.51 -14.34
C LEU A 99 6.04 1.75 -14.89
N PRO A 100 5.31 2.83 -15.19
CA PRO A 100 5.93 4.14 -15.41
C PRO A 100 6.79 4.56 -14.23
N GLU A 101 7.69 5.50 -14.45
CA GLU A 101 8.53 6.04 -13.37
C GLU A 101 7.65 6.51 -12.20
N LEU A 102 7.95 5.99 -11.01
CA LEU A 102 7.26 6.31 -9.77
C LEU A 102 8.13 7.23 -8.92
N ASP A 103 7.52 8.26 -8.34
CA ASP A 103 8.18 9.14 -7.35
C ASP A 103 8.38 8.41 -6.01
N PHE A 104 7.46 7.49 -5.66
CA PHE A 104 7.44 6.86 -4.35
C PHE A 104 6.80 5.46 -4.38
N VAL A 105 7.42 4.53 -3.66
CA VAL A 105 6.90 3.18 -3.47
C VAL A 105 6.83 2.90 -1.97
N ILE A 106 5.63 2.64 -1.48
CA ILE A 106 5.43 2.07 -0.15
C ILE A 106 5.56 0.56 -0.28
N GLY A 107 6.42 -0.07 0.52
CA GLY A 107 6.40 -1.50 0.74
C GLY A 107 5.47 -1.82 1.91
N SER A 108 4.53 -2.72 1.73
CA SER A 108 3.60 -3.11 2.78
C SER A 108 3.48 -4.63 2.90
N GLN A 109 3.09 -5.07 4.08
CA GLN A 109 2.78 -6.45 4.38
C GLN A 109 1.46 -6.48 5.15
N HIS A 110 0.44 -7.10 4.57
CA HIS A 110 -0.90 -7.20 5.17
C HIS A 110 -1.22 -8.62 5.64
N GLN A 111 -0.58 -9.61 5.03
CA GLN A 111 -0.88 -11.03 5.23
C GLN A 111 0.15 -11.69 6.14
N LEU A 112 -0.30 -12.71 6.87
CA LEU A 112 0.57 -13.66 7.56
C LEU A 112 1.12 -14.68 6.55
N SER A 113 2.05 -15.54 7.00
CA SER A 113 2.65 -16.56 6.15
C SER A 113 1.67 -17.69 5.77
N GLU A 114 2.17 -18.63 4.95
CA GLU A 114 1.48 -19.88 4.59
C GLU A 114 1.03 -20.69 5.82
N LYS A 115 1.75 -20.59 6.93
CA LYS A 115 1.37 -21.21 8.21
C LYS A 115 -0.03 -20.81 8.66
N TYR A 116 -0.45 -19.61 8.28
CA TYR A 116 -1.75 -19.02 8.59
C TYR A 116 -2.62 -18.86 7.34
N ASP A 117 -2.36 -19.69 6.32
CA ASP A 117 -3.13 -19.69 5.07
C ASP A 117 -3.16 -18.32 4.38
N TRP A 118 -2.07 -17.55 4.46
CA TRP A 118 -1.97 -16.20 3.90
C TRP A 118 -3.14 -15.29 4.30
N ASN A 119 -3.66 -15.48 5.52
CA ASN A 119 -4.71 -14.62 6.04
C ASN A 119 -4.21 -13.18 6.19
N ASP A 120 -5.09 -12.26 5.82
CA ASP A 120 -4.89 -10.86 6.11
C ASP A 120 -5.08 -10.60 7.61
N LEU A 121 -4.13 -9.90 8.21
CA LEU A 121 -4.14 -9.56 9.64
C LEU A 121 -5.39 -8.77 10.05
N TYR A 122 -5.91 -7.92 9.17
CA TYR A 122 -7.10 -7.12 9.44
C TYR A 122 -8.34 -7.98 9.66
N PHE A 123 -8.41 -9.16 9.03
CA PHE A 123 -9.54 -10.08 9.10
C PHE A 123 -9.31 -11.29 10.01
N MET A 124 -8.22 -11.29 10.79
CA MET A 124 -7.97 -12.38 11.73
C MET A 124 -9.03 -12.39 12.85
N PRO A 125 -9.52 -13.58 13.24
CA PRO A 125 -10.41 -13.71 14.40
C PRO A 125 -9.68 -13.33 15.69
N GLU A 126 -10.45 -13.09 16.76
CA GLU A 126 -9.89 -12.94 18.09
C GLU A 126 -9.00 -14.12 18.44
N ALA A 127 -7.83 -13.83 18.98
CA ALA A 127 -6.80 -14.81 19.34
C ALA A 127 -6.48 -14.72 20.83
N THR A 128 -6.03 -15.84 21.41
CA THR A 128 -5.40 -15.81 22.73
C THR A 128 -4.09 -15.04 22.69
N GLU A 129 -3.63 -14.58 23.83
CA GLU A 129 -2.34 -13.86 23.92
C GLU A 129 -1.20 -14.64 23.30
N GLN A 130 -1.15 -15.96 23.50
CA GLN A 130 -0.12 -16.82 22.93
C GLN A 130 -0.20 -16.87 21.40
N GLU A 131 -1.39 -17.09 20.85
CA GLU A 131 -1.61 -17.09 19.40
C GLU A 131 -1.27 -15.75 18.77
N ALA A 132 -1.68 -14.64 19.39
CA ALA A 132 -1.35 -13.31 18.94
C ALA A 132 0.17 -13.07 18.89
N ARG A 133 0.91 -13.51 19.93
CA ARG A 133 2.38 -13.42 19.94
C ARG A 133 3.03 -14.21 18.81
N GLU A 134 2.50 -15.40 18.51
CA GLU A 134 2.99 -16.23 17.40
C GLU A 134 2.70 -15.59 16.04
N GLN A 135 1.51 -15.01 15.86
CA GLN A 135 1.13 -14.30 14.64
C GLN A 135 2.00 -13.05 14.43
N ILE A 136 2.25 -12.27 15.49
CA ILE A 136 3.16 -11.11 15.43
C ILE A 136 4.57 -11.56 15.04
N ALA A 137 5.10 -12.63 15.63
CA ALA A 137 6.43 -13.13 15.32
C ALA A 137 6.53 -13.57 13.85
N ASP A 138 5.50 -14.26 13.35
CA ASP A 138 5.38 -14.64 11.94
C ASP A 138 5.38 -13.41 11.03
N TYR A 139 4.49 -12.46 11.29
CA TYR A 139 4.37 -11.21 10.55
C TYR A 139 5.68 -10.43 10.50
N LEU A 140 6.35 -10.25 11.64
CA LEU A 140 7.62 -9.53 11.70
C LEU A 140 8.73 -10.23 10.90
N THR A 141 8.65 -11.56 10.73
CA THR A 141 9.56 -12.30 9.86
C THR A 141 9.36 -11.90 8.40
N LEU A 142 8.10 -11.79 7.94
CA LEU A 142 7.78 -11.37 6.58
C LEU A 142 8.18 -9.91 6.32
N VAL A 143 7.90 -9.02 7.28
CA VAL A 143 8.34 -7.62 7.26
C VAL A 143 9.86 -7.52 7.13
N LEU A 144 10.60 -8.35 7.87
CA LEU A 144 12.08 -8.38 7.80
C LEU A 144 12.58 -8.83 6.42
N GLU A 145 11.96 -9.84 5.80
CA GLU A 145 12.33 -10.28 4.46
C GLU A 145 12.03 -9.20 3.41
N THR A 146 10.87 -8.53 3.51
CA THR A 146 10.54 -7.36 2.68
C THR A 146 11.58 -6.25 2.86
N ALA A 147 11.96 -5.94 4.12
CA ALA A 147 12.98 -4.94 4.41
C ALA A 147 14.35 -5.27 3.79
N LYS A 148 14.75 -6.54 3.79
CA LYS A 148 16.01 -6.99 3.16
C LYS A 148 15.99 -6.86 1.64
N TRP A 149 14.84 -7.10 1.00
CA TRP A 149 14.66 -6.88 -0.44
C TRP A 149 14.83 -5.40 -0.80
N GLY A 150 14.26 -4.46 -0.03
CA GLY A 150 14.62 -3.05 -0.01
C GLY A 150 14.29 -2.23 -1.26
N LYS A 151 13.44 -2.71 -2.17
CA LYS A 151 13.08 -1.97 -3.41
C LYS A 151 11.82 -1.13 -3.22
N PHE A 152 11.83 -0.32 -2.19
CA PHE A 152 10.76 0.62 -1.84
C PHE A 152 11.36 1.88 -1.22
N SER A 153 10.57 2.94 -1.12
CA SER A 153 10.95 4.21 -0.48
C SER A 153 10.78 4.16 1.03
N VAL A 154 9.73 3.51 1.51
CA VAL A 154 9.39 3.32 2.92
C VAL A 154 8.67 1.99 3.12
N LEU A 155 8.90 1.35 4.26
CA LEU A 155 8.16 0.19 4.71
C LEU A 155 7.13 0.63 5.76
N VAL A 156 5.87 0.28 5.56
CA VAL A 156 4.77 0.65 6.46
C VAL A 156 4.14 -0.58 7.12
N HIS A 157 3.20 -0.35 8.02
CA HIS A 157 2.48 -1.39 8.75
C HIS A 157 3.37 -2.36 9.52
N CYS A 158 4.58 -1.90 9.93
CA CYS A 158 5.50 -2.71 10.74
C CYS A 158 4.91 -3.09 12.11
N LEU A 159 3.91 -2.34 12.58
CA LEU A 159 3.05 -2.66 13.71
C LEU A 159 1.67 -2.09 13.37
N LEU A 160 0.72 -2.97 13.10
CA LEU A 160 -0.65 -2.56 12.85
C LEU A 160 -1.23 -1.91 14.09
N ASP A 161 -1.69 -0.67 13.92
CA ASP A 161 -2.31 0.12 14.97
C ASP A 161 -3.49 -0.64 15.59
N GLY A 162 -3.42 -0.89 16.89
CA GLY A 162 -4.47 -1.05 17.90
C GLY A 162 -5.82 -1.68 17.58
N GLY A 163 -6.14 -2.00 16.35
CA GLY A 163 -7.42 -2.58 15.96
C GLY A 163 -7.44 -4.12 16.05
N ILE A 164 -6.32 -4.77 15.85
CA ILE A 164 -6.24 -6.22 15.71
C ILE A 164 -5.89 -6.90 17.04
N PHE A 165 -5.12 -6.24 17.89
CA PHE A 165 -4.76 -6.75 19.21
C PHE A 165 -5.57 -6.04 20.30
N ARG A 166 -6.87 -6.34 20.39
CA ARG A 166 -7.61 -6.02 21.62
C ARG A 166 -7.24 -7.07 22.67
N TRP A 167 -6.42 -6.65 23.63
CA TRP A 167 -6.12 -7.39 24.87
C TRP A 167 -7.35 -7.42 25.76
#